data_6c1f9abbc91bdc1b41abc9ceff0133cd
#
_entry.id   6c1f9abbc91bdc1b41abc9ceff0133cd
#
_cell.length_a   1.000
_cell.length_b   1.000
_cell.length_c   1.000
_cell.angle_alpha   90.00
_cell.angle_beta   90.00
_cell.angle_gamma   90.00
#
_symmetry.space_group_name_H-M   'P 1'
#
loop_
_entity.id
_entity.type
_entity.pdbx_description
1 polymer ?
#
loop_
_entity_poly.entity_id
_entity_poly.type
_entity_poly.pdbx_seq_one_letter_code
_entity_poly.pdbx_strand_id
1 'polypeptide(L)'
;LLAEYFLVHLKAELQKPDHLLDHITYEGIPFRDLTRDMIAELKEAFPELDDPPVHRRNLFRSWWIRSRWGSDYDTSTFKLYNQLFLSRLYDLKEGTRLSRERMIKRMHDILTVALHRNRDLTYQSILGGETMMLAELRRALSQERLPTRARDLLLTQNQVLSYESFQFFDRALKDSLKKADDLLHTILPAPVADELKATGRVAPGMIQDSCVLFADMVQFASIADKMPPEELLSELDYCFSHFDRISERLKIEKIKTIGDAYMCASGLFQKRPSDPLRIALCALRMMEFIRRYKKSRDRKGKLCWDLRIGIHQGPVIAGVVGNSRFTFDIWGDTVNVASRLESTSEPHHINLSAPLAEFLSPYFVTSERGKVPVKGKGDVAMCFVDALRPEYSIGGRGRVPNKAFYNEIRSLDEQRSSVAAEDP
;
A
#
# COMPACT_ATOMS: atom_id res chain seq x y z
N LEU A 1 -19.66 -6.66 -45.84
CA LEU A 1 -18.63 -7.53 -45.23
C LEU A 1 -18.56 -7.33 -43.71
N LEU A 2 -18.42 -6.10 -43.20
CA LEU A 2 -18.40 -5.80 -41.78
C LEU A 2 -19.74 -6.14 -41.11
N ALA A 3 -20.85 -5.69 -41.66
CA ALA A 3 -22.18 -5.99 -41.16
C ALA A 3 -22.51 -7.49 -41.21
N GLU A 4 -22.13 -8.18 -42.29
CA GLU A 4 -22.22 -9.66 -42.43
C GLU A 4 -21.42 -10.34 -41.32
N TYR A 5 -20.18 -9.90 -41.09
CA TYR A 5 -19.31 -10.46 -40.07
C TYR A 5 -19.94 -10.30 -38.66
N PHE A 6 -20.48 -9.12 -38.36
CA PHE A 6 -21.14 -8.85 -37.08
C PHE A 6 -22.37 -9.71 -36.88
N LEU A 7 -23.23 -9.81 -37.87
CA LEU A 7 -24.42 -10.65 -37.80
C LEU A 7 -24.10 -12.11 -37.46
N VAL A 8 -23.03 -12.64 -38.06
CA VAL A 8 -22.58 -14.02 -37.80
C VAL A 8 -22.06 -14.17 -36.36
N HIS A 9 -21.26 -13.23 -35.91
CA HIS A 9 -20.73 -13.30 -34.55
C HIS A 9 -21.81 -13.10 -33.49
N LEU A 10 -22.71 -12.14 -33.66
CA LEU A 10 -23.85 -11.91 -32.77
C LEU A 10 -24.74 -13.18 -32.69
N LYS A 11 -25.06 -13.81 -33.84
CA LYS A 11 -25.80 -15.06 -33.84
C LYS A 11 -25.06 -16.22 -33.17
N ALA A 12 -23.75 -16.32 -33.37
CA ALA A 12 -22.92 -17.34 -32.71
C ALA A 12 -22.83 -17.14 -31.19
N GLU A 13 -22.79 -15.91 -30.70
CA GLU A 13 -22.81 -15.63 -29.28
C GLU A 13 -24.16 -15.99 -28.63
N LEU A 14 -25.28 -15.75 -29.32
CA LEU A 14 -26.61 -16.16 -28.84
C LEU A 14 -26.84 -17.67 -28.77
N GLN A 15 -26.11 -18.45 -29.57
CA GLN A 15 -26.22 -19.91 -29.60
C GLN A 15 -25.43 -20.64 -28.52
N LYS A 16 -24.53 -19.94 -27.83
CA LYS A 16 -23.74 -20.55 -26.74
C LYS A 16 -24.54 -20.60 -25.43
N PRO A 17 -24.53 -21.76 -24.72
CA PRO A 17 -25.21 -21.93 -23.44
C PRO A 17 -24.43 -21.22 -22.28
N ASP A 18 -23.79 -20.10 -22.51
CA ASP A 18 -22.76 -19.58 -21.65
C ASP A 18 -23.32 -18.54 -20.67
N HIS A 19 -23.45 -18.98 -19.42
CA HIS A 19 -23.86 -18.16 -18.26
C HIS A 19 -22.96 -16.94 -18.03
N LEU A 20 -21.85 -16.81 -18.73
CA LEU A 20 -20.90 -15.70 -18.60
C LEU A 20 -21.47 -14.35 -19.10
N LEU A 21 -22.38 -14.36 -20.07
CA LEU A 21 -22.99 -13.16 -20.63
C LEU A 21 -24.22 -12.69 -19.84
N ASP A 22 -24.87 -13.59 -19.09
CA ASP A 22 -26.10 -13.28 -18.36
C ASP A 22 -25.86 -12.37 -17.14
N HIS A 23 -24.62 -12.28 -16.69
CA HIS A 23 -24.21 -11.41 -15.57
C HIS A 23 -23.71 -10.02 -16.01
N ILE A 24 -23.61 -9.78 -17.32
CA ILE A 24 -23.18 -8.48 -17.85
C ILE A 24 -24.44 -7.72 -18.24
N THR A 25 -24.73 -6.65 -17.52
CA THR A 25 -25.83 -5.74 -17.84
C THR A 25 -25.27 -4.40 -18.29
N TYR A 26 -25.94 -3.78 -19.24
CA TYR A 26 -25.69 -2.41 -19.67
C TYR A 26 -26.97 -1.59 -19.42
N GLU A 27 -26.89 -0.54 -18.62
CA GLU A 27 -28.05 0.25 -18.17
C GLU A 27 -29.23 -0.61 -17.64
N GLY A 28 -28.91 -1.77 -17.00
CA GLY A 28 -29.89 -2.74 -16.52
C GLY A 28 -30.40 -3.72 -17.56
N ILE A 29 -29.99 -3.61 -18.82
CA ILE A 29 -30.36 -4.54 -19.91
C ILE A 29 -29.30 -5.65 -19.98
N PRO A 30 -29.70 -6.95 -19.92
CA PRO A 30 -28.77 -8.06 -20.11
C PRO A 30 -28.07 -7.98 -21.47
N PHE A 31 -26.77 -8.25 -21.50
CA PHE A 31 -25.99 -8.18 -22.74
C PHE A 31 -26.55 -9.09 -23.86
N ARG A 32 -27.18 -10.20 -23.51
CA ARG A 32 -27.86 -11.10 -24.44
C ARG A 32 -29.04 -10.43 -25.15
N ASP A 33 -29.83 -9.66 -24.44
CA ASP A 33 -30.97 -8.92 -25.01
C ASP A 33 -30.49 -7.78 -25.88
N LEU A 34 -29.51 -7.04 -25.45
CA LEU A 34 -28.82 -6.03 -26.26
C LEU A 34 -28.29 -6.63 -27.58
N THR A 35 -27.74 -7.83 -27.51
CA THR A 35 -27.24 -8.56 -28.69
C THR A 35 -28.37 -8.95 -29.66
N ARG A 36 -29.54 -9.33 -29.16
CA ARG A 36 -30.73 -9.65 -29.99
C ARG A 36 -31.25 -8.38 -30.69
N ASP A 37 -31.34 -7.28 -29.97
CA ASP A 37 -31.78 -6.00 -30.49
C ASP A 37 -30.83 -5.53 -31.62
N MET A 38 -29.52 -5.62 -31.40
CA MET A 38 -28.52 -5.30 -32.43
C MET A 38 -28.64 -6.19 -33.71
N ILE A 39 -28.94 -7.45 -33.53
CA ILE A 39 -29.20 -8.35 -34.70
C ILE A 39 -30.46 -7.89 -35.46
N ALA A 40 -31.52 -7.56 -34.74
CA ALA A 40 -32.77 -7.11 -35.36
C ALA A 40 -32.54 -5.82 -36.16
N GLU A 41 -31.85 -4.86 -35.55
CA GLU A 41 -31.55 -3.60 -36.18
C GLU A 41 -30.61 -3.71 -37.38
N LEU A 42 -29.57 -4.60 -37.32
CA LEU A 42 -28.69 -4.86 -38.45
C LEU A 42 -29.45 -5.44 -39.64
N LYS A 43 -30.43 -6.34 -39.40
CA LYS A 43 -31.29 -6.90 -40.44
C LYS A 43 -32.21 -5.87 -41.06
N GLU A 44 -32.75 -4.96 -40.23
CA GLU A 44 -33.61 -3.86 -40.72
C GLU A 44 -32.84 -2.85 -41.56
N ALA A 45 -31.59 -2.52 -41.16
CA ALA A 45 -30.74 -1.58 -41.89
C ALA A 45 -30.15 -2.15 -43.19
N PHE A 46 -29.98 -3.46 -43.26
CA PHE A 46 -29.39 -4.19 -44.39
C PHE A 46 -30.23 -5.43 -44.70
N PRO A 47 -31.40 -5.27 -45.38
CA PRO A 47 -32.33 -6.35 -45.64
C PRO A 47 -31.73 -7.50 -46.51
N GLU A 48 -30.69 -7.16 -47.31
CA GLU A 48 -29.96 -8.10 -48.15
C GLU A 48 -28.92 -8.94 -47.40
N LEU A 49 -28.76 -8.77 -46.11
CA LEU A 49 -27.81 -9.53 -45.30
C LEU A 49 -28.38 -10.93 -44.99
N ASP A 50 -28.10 -11.91 -45.85
CA ASP A 50 -28.24 -13.30 -45.53
C ASP A 50 -27.10 -13.82 -44.68
N ASP A 51 -27.27 -15.01 -44.07
CA ASP A 51 -26.18 -15.64 -43.31
C ASP A 51 -24.95 -15.86 -44.19
N PRO A 52 -23.82 -15.20 -43.88
CA PRO A 52 -22.63 -15.33 -44.71
C PRO A 52 -22.13 -16.78 -44.76
N PRO A 53 -21.58 -17.21 -45.89
CA PRO A 53 -21.10 -18.57 -46.11
C PRO A 53 -20.06 -19.00 -45.05
N VAL A 54 -20.10 -20.27 -44.62
CA VAL A 54 -19.24 -20.85 -43.58
C VAL A 54 -17.74 -20.61 -43.86
N HIS A 55 -17.31 -20.58 -45.11
CA HIS A 55 -15.91 -20.31 -45.45
C HIS A 55 -15.45 -18.90 -45.12
N ARG A 56 -16.32 -17.88 -45.19
CA ARG A 56 -16.01 -16.50 -44.76
C ARG A 56 -15.88 -16.39 -43.22
N ARG A 57 -16.69 -17.15 -42.49
CA ARG A 57 -16.57 -17.27 -41.02
C ARG A 57 -15.21 -17.85 -40.62
N ASN A 58 -14.77 -18.90 -41.29
CA ASN A 58 -13.52 -19.58 -41.02
C ASN A 58 -12.30 -18.74 -41.43
N LEU A 59 -12.40 -17.96 -42.51
CA LEU A 59 -11.34 -17.02 -42.91
C LEU A 59 -11.10 -15.94 -41.90
N PHE A 60 -12.15 -15.33 -41.36
CA PHE A 60 -12.00 -14.32 -40.33
C PHE A 60 -11.48 -14.89 -39.01
N ARG A 61 -12.02 -16.04 -38.59
CA ARG A 61 -11.54 -16.77 -37.42
C ARG A 61 -10.06 -17.16 -37.55
N SER A 62 -9.66 -17.65 -38.71
CA SER A 62 -8.29 -18.03 -39.02
C SER A 62 -7.37 -16.82 -39.06
N TRP A 63 -7.83 -15.69 -39.62
CA TRP A 63 -7.08 -14.44 -39.67
C TRP A 63 -6.88 -13.88 -38.29
N TRP A 64 -7.93 -13.83 -37.47
CA TRP A 64 -7.86 -13.35 -36.08
C TRP A 64 -6.90 -14.19 -35.22
N ILE A 65 -6.95 -15.52 -35.37
CA ILE A 65 -6.06 -16.44 -34.66
C ILE A 65 -4.61 -16.30 -35.13
N ARG A 66 -4.38 -16.15 -36.46
CA ARG A 66 -3.03 -16.00 -37.02
C ARG A 66 -2.38 -14.64 -36.72
N SER A 67 -3.17 -13.62 -36.48
CA SER A 67 -2.67 -12.30 -36.21
C SER A 67 -2.08 -12.17 -34.82
N ARG A 68 -1.06 -12.92 -34.49
CA ARG A 68 -0.13 -12.76 -33.37
C ARG A 68 -0.45 -13.31 -31.99
N TRP A 69 -1.57 -13.92 -31.74
CA TRP A 69 -1.84 -14.43 -30.39
C TRP A 69 -1.31 -15.85 -30.16
N GLY A 70 -0.64 -16.44 -31.14
CA GLY A 70 -0.02 -17.76 -31.01
C GLY A 70 -0.99 -18.88 -30.66
N SER A 71 -0.43 -19.95 -30.11
CA SER A 71 -1.18 -21.12 -29.61
C SER A 71 -1.91 -20.83 -28.27
N ASP A 72 -1.60 -19.72 -27.59
CA ASP A 72 -2.12 -19.36 -26.27
C ASP A 72 -3.34 -18.41 -26.34
N TYR A 73 -4.10 -18.52 -27.41
CA TYR A 73 -5.29 -17.75 -27.63
C TYR A 73 -6.37 -18.04 -26.58
N ASP A 74 -6.61 -17.04 -25.72
CA ASP A 74 -7.69 -17.09 -24.74
C ASP A 74 -9.02 -16.59 -25.32
N THR A 75 -10.05 -17.45 -25.26
CA THR A 75 -11.42 -17.13 -25.66
C THR A 75 -12.01 -15.94 -24.93
N SER A 76 -11.55 -15.64 -23.71
CA SER A 76 -12.02 -14.52 -22.90
C SER A 76 -11.56 -13.17 -23.47
N THR A 77 -10.34 -13.09 -23.96
CA THR A 77 -9.80 -11.90 -24.63
C THR A 77 -10.53 -11.60 -25.94
N PHE A 78 -10.86 -12.64 -26.73
CA PHE A 78 -11.65 -12.48 -27.95
C PHE A 78 -13.07 -11.99 -27.66
N LYS A 79 -13.74 -12.54 -26.63
CA LYS A 79 -15.06 -12.07 -26.19
C LYS A 79 -15.02 -10.58 -25.81
N LEU A 80 -13.98 -10.16 -25.10
CA LEU A 80 -13.78 -8.77 -24.71
C LEU A 80 -13.66 -7.84 -25.93
N TYR A 81 -12.83 -8.20 -26.92
CA TYR A 81 -12.69 -7.38 -28.13
C TYR A 81 -13.98 -7.32 -28.92
N ASN A 82 -14.71 -8.42 -29.02
CA ASN A 82 -16.03 -8.41 -29.64
C ASN A 82 -17.00 -7.47 -28.90
N GLN A 83 -17.02 -7.50 -27.59
CA GLN A 83 -17.87 -6.61 -26.80
C GLN A 83 -17.51 -5.13 -27.02
N LEU A 84 -16.24 -4.79 -26.99
CA LEU A 84 -15.75 -3.44 -27.26
C LEU A 84 -16.10 -2.96 -28.66
N PHE A 85 -15.96 -3.84 -29.65
CA PHE A 85 -16.24 -3.53 -31.03
C PHE A 85 -17.75 -3.43 -31.30
N LEU A 86 -18.56 -4.30 -30.74
CA LEU A 86 -20.02 -4.27 -30.87
C LEU A 86 -20.63 -3.02 -30.22
N SER A 87 -20.15 -2.62 -29.05
CA SER A 87 -20.60 -1.39 -28.40
C SER A 87 -20.33 -0.16 -29.27
N ARG A 88 -19.19 -0.15 -29.98
CA ARG A 88 -18.83 0.95 -30.90
C ARG A 88 -19.75 1.03 -32.13
N LEU A 89 -20.18 -0.11 -32.68
CA LEU A 89 -21.11 -0.13 -33.81
C LEU A 89 -22.53 0.30 -33.42
N TYR A 90 -22.99 -0.12 -32.26
CA TYR A 90 -24.28 0.31 -31.73
C TYR A 90 -24.37 1.82 -31.62
N ASP A 91 -23.31 2.44 -31.05
CA ASP A 91 -23.20 3.89 -30.89
C ASP A 91 -23.21 4.64 -32.24
N LEU A 92 -22.71 4.01 -33.31
CA LEU A 92 -22.70 4.60 -34.67
C LEU A 92 -24.06 4.59 -35.34
N LYS A 93 -24.87 3.58 -35.07
CA LYS A 93 -26.16 3.40 -35.74
C LYS A 93 -27.26 4.32 -35.19
N GLU A 94 -27.29 4.54 -33.87
CA GLU A 94 -28.29 5.37 -33.26
C GLU A 94 -28.26 6.85 -33.72
N GLY A 95 -27.22 7.29 -34.47
CA GLY A 95 -27.09 8.69 -34.95
C GLY A 95 -27.11 9.69 -33.81
N THR A 96 -27.32 9.20 -32.60
CA THR A 96 -27.31 9.98 -31.39
C THR A 96 -25.87 10.40 -31.16
N ARG A 97 -25.62 11.67 -31.03
CA ARG A 97 -24.43 12.20 -30.38
C ARG A 97 -24.44 11.64 -28.94
N LEU A 98 -24.08 10.38 -28.78
CA LEU A 98 -23.69 9.89 -27.47
C LEU A 98 -22.60 10.82 -26.97
N SER A 99 -22.83 11.47 -25.85
CA SER A 99 -21.83 12.37 -25.32
C SER A 99 -20.54 11.54 -25.17
N ARG A 100 -19.41 12.13 -25.51
CA ARG A 100 -18.07 11.55 -25.32
C ARG A 100 -17.97 10.86 -23.96
N GLU A 101 -18.59 11.41 -22.94
CA GLU A 101 -18.66 10.89 -21.57
C GLU A 101 -19.35 9.53 -21.46
N ARG A 102 -20.46 9.31 -22.16
CA ARG A 102 -21.16 8.02 -22.14
C ARG A 102 -20.34 6.92 -22.83
N MET A 103 -19.67 7.23 -23.93
CA MET A 103 -18.79 6.28 -24.61
C MET A 103 -17.59 5.88 -23.72
N ILE A 104 -16.97 6.86 -23.06
CA ILE A 104 -15.88 6.63 -22.12
C ILE A 104 -16.35 5.78 -20.94
N LYS A 105 -17.51 6.08 -20.37
CA LYS A 105 -18.07 5.29 -19.27
C LYS A 105 -18.33 3.84 -19.68
N ARG A 106 -18.95 3.58 -20.83
CA ARG A 106 -19.15 2.23 -21.37
C ARG A 106 -17.84 1.45 -21.48
N MET A 107 -16.84 2.08 -22.06
CA MET A 107 -15.53 1.46 -22.23
C MET A 107 -14.89 1.13 -20.87
N HIS A 108 -14.95 2.05 -19.92
CA HIS A 108 -14.45 1.83 -18.56
C HIS A 108 -15.14 0.64 -17.88
N ASP A 109 -16.46 0.52 -17.99
CA ASP A 109 -17.22 -0.56 -17.39
C ASP A 109 -16.82 -1.92 -17.99
N ILE A 110 -16.70 -2.00 -19.30
CA ILE A 110 -16.28 -3.24 -20.00
C ILE A 110 -14.85 -3.62 -19.64
N LEU A 111 -13.92 -2.67 -19.66
CA LEU A 111 -12.51 -2.91 -19.32
C LEU A 111 -12.32 -3.27 -17.85
N THR A 112 -13.07 -2.66 -16.94
CA THR A 112 -13.03 -2.98 -15.52
C THR A 112 -13.47 -4.44 -15.28
N VAL A 113 -14.58 -4.87 -15.90
CA VAL A 113 -15.04 -6.27 -15.81
C VAL A 113 -14.02 -7.23 -16.41
N ALA A 114 -13.39 -6.87 -17.51
CA ALA A 114 -12.40 -7.69 -18.19
C ALA A 114 -11.12 -7.88 -17.35
N LEU A 115 -10.60 -6.80 -16.79
CA LEU A 115 -9.42 -6.84 -15.91
C LEU A 115 -9.68 -7.66 -14.63
N HIS A 116 -10.89 -7.61 -14.08
CA HIS A 116 -11.25 -8.44 -12.92
C HIS A 116 -11.34 -9.93 -13.25
N ARG A 117 -11.75 -10.29 -14.47
CA ARG A 117 -11.93 -11.68 -14.89
C ARG A 117 -10.67 -12.33 -15.45
N ASN A 118 -9.82 -11.56 -16.09
CA ASN A 118 -8.61 -12.06 -16.72
C ASN A 118 -7.38 -11.29 -16.24
N ARG A 119 -6.67 -11.85 -15.25
CA ARG A 119 -5.44 -11.27 -14.67
C ARG A 119 -4.27 -11.25 -15.65
N ASP A 120 -4.32 -12.08 -16.70
CA ASP A 120 -3.27 -12.17 -17.72
C ASP A 120 -3.50 -11.19 -18.89
N LEU A 121 -4.57 -10.40 -18.83
CA LEU A 121 -4.85 -9.38 -19.83
C LEU A 121 -3.82 -8.26 -19.73
N THR A 122 -2.82 -8.31 -20.60
CA THR A 122 -1.77 -7.28 -20.61
C THR A 122 -2.20 -6.06 -21.42
N TYR A 123 -1.67 -4.90 -21.06
CA TYR A 123 -1.81 -3.66 -21.83
C TYR A 123 -1.40 -3.83 -23.30
N GLN A 124 -0.30 -4.57 -23.57
CA GLN A 124 0.17 -4.86 -24.92
C GLN A 124 -0.86 -5.65 -25.73
N SER A 125 -1.55 -6.59 -25.08
CA SER A 125 -2.61 -7.38 -25.69
C SER A 125 -3.75 -6.51 -26.20
N ILE A 126 -4.18 -5.56 -25.38
CA ILE A 126 -5.29 -4.66 -25.71
C ILE A 126 -4.88 -3.67 -26.79
N LEU A 127 -3.73 -3.03 -26.64
CA LEU A 127 -3.20 -2.06 -27.62
C LEU A 127 -2.95 -2.73 -28.99
N GLY A 128 -2.39 -3.96 -28.99
CA GLY A 128 -2.19 -4.74 -30.23
C GLY A 128 -3.51 -5.04 -30.92
N GLY A 129 -4.53 -5.47 -30.18
CA GLY A 129 -5.86 -5.75 -30.73
C GLY A 129 -6.55 -4.49 -31.27
N GLU A 130 -6.46 -3.36 -30.57
CA GLU A 130 -7.03 -2.09 -31.05
C GLU A 130 -6.33 -1.57 -32.32
N THR A 131 -5.02 -1.65 -32.38
CA THR A 131 -4.24 -1.24 -33.57
C THR A 131 -4.63 -2.07 -34.80
N MET A 132 -4.77 -3.39 -34.62
CA MET A 132 -5.19 -4.28 -35.69
C MET A 132 -6.64 -4.04 -36.12
N MET A 133 -7.54 -3.82 -35.16
CA MET A 133 -8.94 -3.51 -35.45
C MET A 133 -9.06 -2.20 -36.25
N LEU A 134 -8.28 -1.16 -35.91
CA LEU A 134 -8.23 0.09 -36.66
C LEU A 134 -7.68 -0.11 -38.09
N ALA A 135 -6.64 -0.94 -38.25
CA ALA A 135 -6.08 -1.24 -39.56
C ALA A 135 -7.11 -1.94 -40.47
N GLU A 136 -7.84 -2.95 -39.94
CA GLU A 136 -8.87 -3.64 -40.68
C GLU A 136 -10.11 -2.78 -40.92
N LEU A 137 -10.50 -1.95 -39.97
CA LEU A 137 -11.56 -0.97 -40.18
C LEU A 137 -11.22 -0.03 -41.33
N ARG A 138 -10.00 0.51 -41.38
CA ARG A 138 -9.51 1.35 -42.49
C ARG A 138 -9.56 0.60 -43.82
N ARG A 139 -9.11 -0.66 -43.83
CA ARG A 139 -9.12 -1.48 -45.03
C ARG A 139 -10.54 -1.77 -45.53
N ALA A 140 -11.45 -2.16 -44.62
CA ALA A 140 -12.85 -2.37 -44.93
C ALA A 140 -13.53 -1.10 -45.46
N LEU A 141 -13.31 0.02 -44.77
CA LEU A 141 -13.85 1.32 -45.19
C LEU A 141 -13.29 1.83 -46.55
N SER A 142 -12.08 1.40 -46.93
CA SER A 142 -11.51 1.71 -48.26
C SER A 142 -12.12 0.91 -49.38
N GLN A 143 -12.69 -0.28 -49.08
CA GLN A 143 -13.32 -1.16 -50.03
C GLN A 143 -14.84 -0.94 -50.18
N GLU A 144 -15.47 -0.27 -49.20
CA GLU A 144 -16.90 0.02 -49.18
C GLU A 144 -17.21 1.39 -49.85
N ARG A 145 -18.31 1.47 -50.56
CA ARG A 145 -18.82 2.72 -51.17
C ARG A 145 -19.52 3.59 -50.11
N LEU A 146 -18.87 3.84 -48.98
CA LEU A 146 -19.42 4.74 -47.96
C LEU A 146 -19.18 6.20 -48.30
N PRO A 147 -20.13 7.08 -47.97
CA PRO A 147 -19.90 8.55 -48.04
C PRO A 147 -18.66 8.94 -47.25
N THR A 148 -17.84 9.81 -47.84
CA THR A 148 -16.56 10.28 -47.21
C THR A 148 -16.79 10.75 -45.78
N ARG A 149 -17.87 11.49 -45.53
CA ARG A 149 -18.23 12.00 -44.21
C ARG A 149 -18.48 10.90 -43.17
N ALA A 150 -19.14 9.82 -43.58
CA ALA A 150 -19.37 8.64 -42.69
C ALA A 150 -18.07 7.89 -42.38
N ARG A 151 -17.19 7.76 -43.37
CA ARG A 151 -15.86 7.16 -43.21
C ARG A 151 -15.00 7.95 -42.25
N ASP A 152 -14.94 9.29 -42.40
CA ASP A 152 -14.13 10.15 -41.54
C ASP A 152 -14.67 10.17 -40.12
N LEU A 153 -15.98 10.14 -39.92
CA LEU A 153 -16.61 10.09 -38.61
C LEU A 153 -16.23 8.76 -37.89
N LEU A 154 -16.30 7.63 -38.58
CA LEU A 154 -15.95 6.31 -38.07
C LEU A 154 -14.47 6.23 -37.64
N LEU A 155 -13.57 6.74 -38.48
CA LEU A 155 -12.14 6.77 -38.16
C LEU A 155 -11.84 7.66 -36.94
N THR A 156 -12.45 8.84 -36.91
CA THR A 156 -12.27 9.78 -35.79
C THR A 156 -12.79 9.22 -34.47
N GLN A 157 -13.98 8.60 -34.48
CA GLN A 157 -14.51 7.98 -33.26
C GLN A 157 -13.64 6.84 -32.75
N ASN A 158 -13.13 5.99 -33.65
CA ASN A 158 -12.21 4.92 -33.24
C ASN A 158 -10.89 5.48 -32.68
N GLN A 159 -10.34 6.54 -33.24
CA GLN A 159 -9.14 7.18 -32.70
C GLN A 159 -9.37 7.73 -31.29
N VAL A 160 -10.52 8.38 -31.08
CA VAL A 160 -10.88 8.89 -29.74
C VAL A 160 -11.02 7.74 -28.74
N LEU A 161 -11.69 6.65 -29.12
CA LEU A 161 -11.87 5.50 -28.23
C LEU A 161 -10.54 4.80 -27.90
N SER A 162 -9.65 4.66 -28.88
CA SER A 162 -8.31 4.11 -28.64
C SER A 162 -7.50 4.97 -27.69
N TYR A 163 -7.56 6.30 -27.83
CA TYR A 163 -6.89 7.22 -26.93
C TYR A 163 -7.45 7.13 -25.50
N GLU A 164 -8.77 7.09 -25.33
CA GLU A 164 -9.40 6.97 -24.02
C GLU A 164 -9.13 5.61 -23.36
N SER A 165 -9.07 4.51 -24.15
CA SER A 165 -8.63 3.19 -23.66
C SER A 165 -7.20 3.27 -23.12
N PHE A 166 -6.29 3.93 -23.85
CA PHE A 166 -4.93 4.14 -23.40
C PHE A 166 -4.88 4.91 -22.07
N GLN A 167 -5.61 6.02 -21.97
CA GLN A 167 -5.66 6.81 -20.75
C GLN A 167 -6.20 6.03 -19.54
N PHE A 168 -7.19 5.18 -19.77
CA PHE A 168 -7.73 4.31 -18.74
C PHE A 168 -6.68 3.33 -18.19
N PHE A 169 -5.96 2.63 -19.09
CA PHE A 169 -4.93 1.69 -18.69
C PHE A 169 -3.74 2.36 -18.01
N ASP A 170 -3.31 3.50 -18.51
CA ASP A 170 -2.23 4.29 -17.89
C ASP A 170 -2.60 4.66 -16.45
N ARG A 171 -3.83 5.10 -16.21
CA ARG A 171 -4.34 5.39 -14.86
C ARG A 171 -4.41 4.14 -14.00
N ALA A 172 -5.01 3.06 -14.51
CA ALA A 172 -5.14 1.81 -13.77
C ALA A 172 -3.79 1.21 -13.38
N LEU A 173 -2.80 1.28 -14.29
CA LEU A 173 -1.44 0.86 -14.02
C LEU A 173 -0.77 1.73 -12.96
N LYS A 174 -0.87 3.05 -13.08
CA LYS A 174 -0.34 3.99 -12.09
C LYS A 174 -0.96 3.78 -10.72
N ASP A 175 -2.27 3.59 -10.65
CA ASP A 175 -2.97 3.30 -9.39
C ASP A 175 -2.55 1.96 -8.78
N SER A 176 -2.34 0.94 -9.60
CA SER A 176 -1.85 -0.36 -9.14
C SER A 176 -0.41 -0.28 -8.64
N LEU A 177 0.48 0.40 -9.36
CA LEU A 177 1.86 0.62 -8.93
C LEU A 177 1.91 1.43 -7.63
N LYS A 178 1.09 2.48 -7.53
CA LYS A 178 0.99 3.27 -6.31
C LYS A 178 0.51 2.44 -5.12
N LYS A 179 -0.52 1.62 -5.30
CA LYS A 179 -1.00 0.71 -4.24
C LYS A 179 0.07 -0.29 -3.81
N ALA A 180 0.83 -0.86 -4.76
CA ALA A 180 1.93 -1.75 -4.46
C ALA A 180 3.04 -1.03 -3.68
N ASP A 181 3.33 0.21 -4.04
CA ASP A 181 4.30 1.08 -3.38
C ASP A 181 3.85 1.45 -1.96
N ASP A 182 2.62 1.88 -1.79
CA ASP A 182 2.01 2.19 -0.48
C ASP A 182 2.03 0.96 0.45
N LEU A 183 1.73 -0.24 -0.08
CA LEU A 183 1.81 -1.49 0.67
C LEU A 183 3.25 -1.81 1.10
N LEU A 184 4.23 -1.63 0.22
CA LEU A 184 5.64 -1.87 0.54
C LEU A 184 6.11 -0.93 1.66
N HIS A 185 5.76 0.35 1.59
CA HIS A 185 6.06 1.34 2.65
C HIS A 185 5.30 1.10 3.96
N THR A 186 4.21 0.34 3.93
CA THR A 186 3.51 -0.08 5.16
C THR A 186 4.25 -1.21 5.88
N ILE A 187 5.01 -2.03 5.13
CA ILE A 187 5.71 -3.21 5.67
C ILE A 187 7.17 -2.89 6.02
N LEU A 188 7.83 -2.03 5.22
CA LEU A 188 9.24 -1.68 5.39
C LEU A 188 9.37 -0.16 5.62
N PRO A 189 10.38 0.28 6.42
CA PRO A 189 10.73 1.69 6.50
C PRO A 189 11.02 2.29 5.12
N ALA A 190 10.60 3.54 4.88
CA ALA A 190 10.67 4.15 3.55
C ALA A 190 12.07 4.08 2.88
N PRO A 191 13.20 4.38 3.55
CA PRO A 191 14.52 4.27 2.94
C PRO A 191 14.86 2.83 2.52
N VAL A 192 14.41 1.84 3.28
CA VAL A 192 14.62 0.41 3.00
C VAL A 192 13.79 -0.05 1.81
N ALA A 193 12.53 0.38 1.75
CA ALA A 193 11.64 0.10 0.62
C ALA A 193 12.18 0.70 -0.68
N ASP A 194 12.70 1.94 -0.62
CA ASP A 194 13.28 2.63 -1.78
C ASP A 194 14.58 1.96 -2.27
N GLU A 195 15.48 1.56 -1.36
CA GLU A 195 16.68 0.80 -1.71
C GLU A 195 16.32 -0.55 -2.34
N LEU A 196 15.35 -1.27 -1.75
CA LEU A 196 14.89 -2.56 -2.28
C LEU A 196 14.30 -2.43 -3.69
N LYS A 197 13.51 -1.39 -3.95
CA LYS A 197 12.97 -1.09 -5.29
C LYS A 197 14.08 -0.78 -6.31
N ALA A 198 15.06 0.01 -5.89
CA ALA A 198 16.12 0.45 -6.78
C ALA A 198 17.13 -0.65 -7.13
N THR A 199 17.45 -1.53 -6.18
CA THR A 199 18.59 -2.47 -6.30
C THR A 199 18.19 -3.94 -6.22
N GLY A 200 16.93 -4.25 -5.85
CA GLY A 200 16.45 -5.60 -5.61
C GLY A 200 16.98 -6.24 -4.30
N ARG A 201 17.76 -5.52 -3.52
CA ARG A 201 18.32 -5.99 -2.24
C ARG A 201 18.65 -4.80 -1.34
N VAL A 202 18.75 -5.07 -0.03
CA VAL A 202 19.15 -4.09 0.98
C VAL A 202 20.44 -4.59 1.63
N ALA A 203 21.49 -3.76 1.58
CA ALA A 203 22.75 -4.11 2.20
C ALA A 203 22.67 -3.92 3.72
N PRO A 204 23.15 -4.90 4.55
CA PRO A 204 23.25 -4.67 5.97
C PRO A 204 24.25 -3.57 6.27
N GLY A 205 23.89 -2.65 7.15
CA GLY A 205 24.73 -1.52 7.54
C GLY A 205 24.95 -1.43 9.03
N MET A 206 26.16 -1.05 9.45
CA MET A 206 26.45 -0.70 10.86
C MET A 206 26.08 0.76 11.09
N ILE A 207 25.23 1.01 12.07
CA ILE A 207 24.78 2.34 12.46
C ILE A 207 25.30 2.63 13.86
N GLN A 208 26.07 3.70 13.97
CA GLN A 208 26.63 4.15 15.24
C GLN A 208 25.61 4.99 16.01
N ASP A 209 25.65 4.90 17.33
CA ASP A 209 24.87 5.74 18.25
C ASP A 209 23.35 5.68 18.10
N SER A 210 22.79 4.55 17.68
CA SER A 210 21.35 4.31 17.71
C SER A 210 20.84 4.19 19.15
N CYS A 211 19.68 4.78 19.44
CA CYS A 211 18.99 4.53 20.71
C CYS A 211 17.87 3.51 20.49
N VAL A 212 17.93 2.41 21.23
CA VAL A 212 16.96 1.31 21.16
C VAL A 212 16.09 1.31 22.41
N LEU A 213 14.78 1.23 22.22
CA LEU A 213 13.77 1.17 23.27
C LEU A 213 12.97 -0.12 23.18
N PHE A 214 12.84 -0.80 24.31
CA PHE A 214 11.87 -1.86 24.55
C PHE A 214 10.84 -1.40 25.58
N ALA A 215 9.56 -1.63 25.27
CA ALA A 215 8.45 -1.37 26.20
C ALA A 215 7.61 -2.63 26.29
N ASP A 216 7.43 -3.17 27.49
CA ASP A 216 6.80 -4.47 27.76
C ASP A 216 5.65 -4.32 28.76
N MET A 217 4.59 -5.10 28.54
CA MET A 217 3.39 -5.08 29.37
C MET A 217 3.55 -5.99 30.56
N VAL A 218 3.56 -5.41 31.74
CA VAL A 218 3.80 -6.16 33.00
C VAL A 218 2.63 -7.10 33.29
N GLN A 219 2.96 -8.35 33.64
CA GLN A 219 2.00 -9.44 33.96
C GLN A 219 1.03 -9.74 32.81
N PHE A 220 1.45 -9.52 31.56
CA PHE A 220 0.61 -9.72 30.38
C PHE A 220 -0.08 -11.09 30.38
N ALA A 221 0.68 -12.20 30.53
CA ALA A 221 0.13 -13.56 30.48
C ALA A 221 -1.01 -13.76 31.49
N SER A 222 -0.83 -13.31 32.74
CA SER A 222 -1.84 -13.49 33.79
C SER A 222 -3.13 -12.67 33.58
N ILE A 223 -3.02 -11.57 32.83
CA ILE A 223 -4.17 -10.71 32.45
C ILE A 223 -4.82 -11.28 31.19
N ALA A 224 -4.02 -11.73 30.23
CA ALA A 224 -4.47 -12.35 28.98
C ALA A 224 -5.34 -13.59 29.23
N ASP A 225 -4.95 -14.43 30.19
CA ASP A 225 -5.72 -15.64 30.59
C ASP A 225 -7.14 -15.32 31.10
N LYS A 226 -7.38 -14.10 31.55
CA LYS A 226 -8.67 -13.62 32.10
C LYS A 226 -9.50 -12.80 31.10
N MET A 227 -8.99 -12.60 29.90
CA MET A 227 -9.58 -11.72 28.89
C MET A 227 -10.04 -12.53 27.66
N PRO A 228 -11.22 -12.28 27.10
CA PRO A 228 -11.60 -12.89 25.82
C PRO A 228 -10.56 -12.59 24.72
N PRO A 229 -10.22 -13.55 23.84
CA PRO A 229 -9.17 -13.37 22.82
C PRO A 229 -9.41 -12.15 21.93
N GLU A 230 -10.64 -11.87 21.54
CA GLU A 230 -10.99 -10.70 20.70
C GLU A 230 -10.77 -9.38 21.46
N GLU A 231 -11.12 -9.32 22.76
CA GLU A 231 -10.89 -8.14 23.58
C GLU A 231 -9.38 -7.96 23.79
N LEU A 232 -8.64 -9.03 24.06
CA LEU A 232 -7.19 -8.99 24.22
C LEU A 232 -6.50 -8.40 22.99
N LEU A 233 -6.84 -8.90 21.80
CA LEU A 233 -6.24 -8.45 20.54
C LEU A 233 -6.60 -6.99 20.24
N SER A 234 -7.85 -6.59 20.48
CA SER A 234 -8.31 -5.21 20.31
C SER A 234 -7.59 -4.25 21.26
N GLU A 235 -7.35 -4.65 22.51
CA GLU A 235 -6.65 -3.83 23.50
C GLU A 235 -5.16 -3.68 23.18
N LEU A 236 -4.51 -4.76 22.71
CA LEU A 236 -3.12 -4.70 22.22
C LEU A 236 -3.00 -3.77 21.02
N ASP A 237 -3.85 -3.94 20.02
CA ASP A 237 -3.87 -3.10 18.84
C ASP A 237 -4.10 -1.63 19.20
N TYR A 238 -5.01 -1.35 20.11
CA TYR A 238 -5.26 -0.01 20.61
C TYR A 238 -4.02 0.61 21.25
N CYS A 239 -3.32 -0.14 22.11
CA CYS A 239 -2.11 0.33 22.77
C CYS A 239 -0.96 0.54 21.78
N PHE A 240 -0.70 -0.44 20.91
CA PHE A 240 0.38 -0.35 19.92
C PHE A 240 0.14 0.74 18.88
N SER A 241 -1.10 0.93 18.42
CA SER A 241 -1.47 2.05 17.55
C SER A 241 -1.25 3.43 18.21
N HIS A 242 -1.32 3.52 19.54
CA HIS A 242 -0.96 4.74 20.25
C HIS A 242 0.56 4.90 20.35
N PHE A 243 1.30 3.83 20.57
CA PHE A 243 2.76 3.86 20.58
C PHE A 243 3.30 4.22 19.19
N ASP A 244 2.73 3.66 18.12
CA ASP A 244 3.06 4.00 16.73
C ASP A 244 2.93 5.52 16.48
N ARG A 245 1.80 6.12 16.88
CA ARG A 245 1.59 7.57 16.75
C ARG A 245 2.55 8.42 17.59
N ILE A 246 2.99 7.92 18.75
CA ILE A 246 3.98 8.62 19.58
C ILE A 246 5.35 8.56 18.93
N SER A 247 5.81 7.39 18.50
CA SER A 247 7.11 7.19 17.84
C SER A 247 7.20 7.98 16.54
N GLU A 248 6.18 7.91 15.68
CA GLU A 248 6.12 8.61 14.41
C GLU A 248 6.25 10.13 14.57
N ARG A 249 5.50 10.73 15.51
CA ARG A 249 5.58 12.17 15.81
C ARG A 249 6.97 12.61 16.31
N LEU A 250 7.70 11.70 16.92
CA LEU A 250 9.06 11.93 17.43
C LEU A 250 10.14 11.47 16.44
N LYS A 251 9.74 11.01 15.24
CA LYS A 251 10.63 10.49 14.19
C LYS A 251 11.50 9.34 14.68
N ILE A 252 10.87 8.41 15.37
CA ILE A 252 11.44 7.16 15.89
C ILE A 252 10.83 6.03 15.09
N GLU A 253 11.68 5.13 14.61
CA GLU A 253 11.27 3.98 13.82
C GLU A 253 10.75 2.85 14.69
N LYS A 254 9.53 2.39 14.43
CA LYS A 254 9.05 1.12 14.94
C LYS A 254 9.81 0.00 14.24
N ILE A 255 10.37 -0.93 15.00
CA ILE A 255 11.04 -2.11 14.44
C ILE A 255 10.05 -3.27 14.34
N LYS A 256 9.50 -3.68 15.48
CA LYS A 256 8.57 -4.81 15.57
C LYS A 256 7.87 -4.86 16.93
N THR A 257 6.88 -5.74 17.01
CA THR A 257 6.35 -6.22 18.28
C THR A 257 6.82 -7.64 18.51
N ILE A 258 7.10 -8.01 19.77
CA ILE A 258 7.52 -9.35 20.18
C ILE A 258 6.56 -9.79 21.28
N GLY A 259 5.47 -10.45 20.89
CA GLY A 259 4.37 -10.73 21.82
C GLY A 259 3.74 -9.42 22.30
N ASP A 260 3.85 -9.15 23.59
CA ASP A 260 3.37 -7.96 24.29
C ASP A 260 4.42 -6.85 24.42
N ALA A 261 5.64 -7.08 23.90
CA ALA A 261 6.70 -6.07 23.88
C ALA A 261 6.69 -5.28 22.57
N TYR A 262 6.89 -3.95 22.70
CA TYR A 262 7.04 -3.01 21.58
C TYR A 262 8.51 -2.59 21.48
N MET A 263 9.08 -2.69 20.28
CA MET A 263 10.47 -2.32 20.01
C MET A 263 10.52 -1.20 18.98
N CYS A 264 11.24 -0.11 19.32
CA CYS A 264 11.51 1.00 18.40
C CYS A 264 12.93 1.53 18.60
N ALA A 265 13.42 2.28 17.60
CA ALA A 265 14.77 2.86 17.65
C ALA A 265 14.83 4.21 16.96
N SER A 266 15.74 5.09 17.42
CA SER A 266 16.06 6.36 16.78
C SER A 266 17.47 6.34 16.19
N GLY A 267 17.74 7.23 15.23
CA GLY A 267 19.06 7.38 14.62
C GLY A 267 19.41 6.31 13.58
N LEU A 268 18.42 5.55 13.05
CA LEU A 268 18.66 4.49 12.08
C LEU A 268 18.93 5.01 10.67
N PHE A 269 18.06 5.87 10.15
CA PHE A 269 18.15 6.38 8.77
C PHE A 269 18.62 7.83 8.71
N GLN A 270 18.27 8.58 9.72
CA GLN A 270 18.72 9.96 9.88
C GLN A 270 19.21 10.15 11.30
N LYS A 271 20.53 10.21 11.50
CA LYS A 271 21.14 10.47 12.80
C LYS A 271 20.94 11.95 13.18
N ARG A 272 20.34 12.20 14.34
CA ARG A 272 20.16 13.53 14.94
C ARG A 272 20.80 13.59 16.31
N PRO A 273 21.49 14.66 16.66
CA PRO A 273 22.02 14.83 18.03
C PRO A 273 20.92 14.80 19.11
N SER A 274 19.68 15.14 18.74
CA SER A 274 18.53 15.09 19.64
C SER A 274 17.88 13.69 19.77
N ASP A 275 18.37 12.67 19.09
CA ASP A 275 17.78 11.32 19.14
C ASP A 275 17.64 10.74 20.57
N PRO A 276 18.62 10.93 21.50
CA PRO A 276 18.45 10.49 22.88
C PRO A 276 17.32 11.23 23.62
N LEU A 277 17.12 12.52 23.35
CA LEU A 277 16.01 13.29 23.94
C LEU A 277 14.66 12.82 23.41
N ARG A 278 14.60 12.53 22.11
CA ARG A 278 13.37 12.07 21.44
C ARG A 278 12.93 10.73 21.96
N ILE A 279 13.85 9.77 22.12
CA ILE A 279 13.49 8.43 22.59
C ILE A 279 13.11 8.41 24.08
N ALA A 280 13.78 9.21 24.91
CA ALA A 280 13.40 9.39 26.30
C ALA A 280 12.01 10.06 26.46
N LEU A 281 11.73 11.07 25.63
CA LEU A 281 10.38 11.66 25.57
C LEU A 281 9.34 10.65 25.08
N CYS A 282 9.67 9.81 24.09
CA CYS A 282 8.80 8.74 23.60
C CYS A 282 8.40 7.82 24.75
N ALA A 283 9.36 7.33 25.51
CA ALA A 283 9.14 6.48 26.66
C ALA A 283 8.21 7.14 27.72
N LEU A 284 8.47 8.41 28.06
CA LEU A 284 7.61 9.16 28.99
C LEU A 284 6.17 9.28 28.46
N ARG A 285 6.00 9.52 27.15
CA ARG A 285 4.67 9.65 26.54
C ARG A 285 3.93 8.31 26.50
N MET A 286 4.62 7.20 26.20
CA MET A 286 4.07 5.85 26.27
C MET A 286 3.63 5.50 27.69
N MET A 287 4.49 5.78 28.67
CA MET A 287 4.20 5.55 30.09
C MET A 287 2.98 6.38 30.57
N GLU A 288 2.92 7.65 30.22
CA GLU A 288 1.79 8.52 30.59
C GLU A 288 0.48 8.09 29.91
N PHE A 289 0.56 7.62 28.65
CA PHE A 289 -0.59 7.07 27.95
C PHE A 289 -1.14 5.84 28.69
N ILE A 290 -0.29 4.86 29.01
CA ILE A 290 -0.73 3.64 29.73
C ILE A 290 -1.29 3.97 31.11
N ARG A 291 -0.67 4.89 31.87
CA ARG A 291 -1.20 5.32 33.18
C ARG A 291 -2.62 5.91 33.08
N ARG A 292 -2.85 6.76 32.07
CA ARG A 292 -4.18 7.35 31.83
C ARG A 292 -5.19 6.32 31.36
N TYR A 293 -4.73 5.46 30.47
CA TYR A 293 -5.56 4.41 29.91
C TYR A 293 -6.00 3.42 31.00
N LYS A 294 -5.08 2.90 31.78
CA LYS A 294 -5.37 2.04 32.94
C LYS A 294 -6.37 2.68 33.88
N LYS A 295 -6.17 3.93 34.29
CA LYS A 295 -7.12 4.64 35.15
C LYS A 295 -8.54 4.72 34.54
N SER A 296 -8.64 4.84 33.22
CA SER A 296 -9.93 4.83 32.52
C SER A 296 -10.55 3.43 32.50
N ARG A 297 -9.74 2.38 32.34
CA ARG A 297 -10.18 0.98 32.35
C ARG A 297 -10.65 0.55 33.74
N ASP A 298 -9.88 0.87 34.77
CA ASP A 298 -10.19 0.56 36.17
C ASP A 298 -11.55 1.16 36.60
N ARG A 299 -11.88 2.37 36.16
CA ARG A 299 -13.19 3.00 36.41
C ARG A 299 -14.36 2.24 35.78
N LYS A 300 -14.08 1.44 34.76
CA LYS A 300 -15.07 0.61 34.05
C LYS A 300 -15.06 -0.85 34.53
N GLY A 301 -14.27 -1.17 35.56
CA GLY A 301 -14.08 -2.54 36.05
C GLY A 301 -13.40 -3.48 35.06
N LYS A 302 -12.60 -2.90 34.11
CA LYS A 302 -11.95 -3.67 33.06
C LYS A 302 -10.47 -3.85 33.36
N LEU A 303 -9.91 -5.01 33.03
CA LEU A 303 -8.49 -5.31 33.17
C LEU A 303 -7.63 -4.44 32.25
N CYS A 304 -6.44 -4.10 32.72
CA CYS A 304 -5.39 -3.42 31.95
C CYS A 304 -4.03 -3.73 32.58
N TRP A 305 -2.99 -3.66 31.81
CA TRP A 305 -1.60 -3.89 32.23
C TRP A 305 -0.87 -2.60 32.59
N ASP A 306 0.23 -2.77 33.29
CA ASP A 306 1.22 -1.75 33.52
C ASP A 306 2.32 -1.84 32.45
N LEU A 307 3.16 -0.85 32.35
CA LEU A 307 4.24 -0.77 31.37
C LEU A 307 5.59 -0.67 32.10
N ARG A 308 6.60 -1.35 31.58
CA ARG A 308 8.02 -1.13 31.92
C ARG A 308 8.80 -0.88 30.65
N ILE A 309 9.82 -0.05 30.72
CA ILE A 309 10.60 0.36 29.54
C ILE A 309 12.09 0.27 29.85
N GLY A 310 12.88 -0.18 28.86
CA GLY A 310 14.32 -0.14 28.86
C GLY A 310 14.86 0.58 27.64
N ILE A 311 15.88 1.43 27.82
CA ILE A 311 16.49 2.20 26.73
C ILE A 311 18.02 2.12 26.84
N HIS A 312 18.68 1.86 25.71
CA HIS A 312 20.13 1.90 25.59
C HIS A 312 20.56 2.55 24.28
N GLN A 313 21.74 3.19 24.32
CA GLN A 313 22.36 3.81 23.13
C GLN A 313 23.67 3.07 22.81
N GLY A 314 23.89 2.82 21.51
CA GLY A 314 25.10 2.22 21.01
C GLY A 314 25.00 1.80 19.56
N PRO A 315 26.02 1.11 19.02
CA PRO A 315 26.01 0.66 17.64
C PRO A 315 25.03 -0.52 17.42
N VAL A 316 24.36 -0.52 16.26
CA VAL A 316 23.49 -1.60 15.80
C VAL A 316 23.83 -1.96 14.37
N ILE A 317 23.53 -3.20 13.97
CA ILE A 317 23.50 -3.62 12.57
C ILE A 317 22.05 -3.59 12.14
N ALA A 318 21.73 -2.86 11.08
CA ALA A 318 20.40 -2.82 10.49
C ALA A 318 20.41 -3.52 9.14
N GLY A 319 19.31 -4.20 8.78
CA GLY A 319 19.23 -4.86 7.49
C GLY A 319 17.90 -5.59 7.29
N VAL A 320 17.75 -6.19 6.10
CA VAL A 320 16.59 -6.99 5.73
C VAL A 320 16.99 -8.45 5.66
N VAL A 321 16.21 -9.31 6.30
CA VAL A 321 16.40 -10.76 6.31
C VAL A 321 15.18 -11.45 5.71
N GLY A 322 15.44 -12.55 4.99
CA GLY A 322 14.44 -13.38 4.35
C GLY A 322 14.44 -13.24 2.82
N ASN A 323 14.07 -14.33 2.12
CA ASN A 323 13.97 -14.37 0.66
C ASN A 323 12.53 -14.30 0.17
N SER A 324 11.58 -14.89 0.92
CA SER A 324 10.16 -14.94 0.59
C SER A 324 9.31 -13.98 1.43
N ARG A 325 9.79 -13.65 2.63
CA ARG A 325 9.17 -12.69 3.55
C ARG A 325 10.27 -11.79 4.07
N PHE A 326 10.34 -10.59 3.52
CA PHE A 326 11.29 -9.58 3.95
C PHE A 326 10.89 -9.05 5.34
N THR A 327 11.85 -9.01 6.24
CA THR A 327 11.69 -8.41 7.55
C THR A 327 12.88 -7.49 7.81
N PHE A 328 12.61 -6.20 7.97
CA PHE A 328 13.60 -5.25 8.46
C PHE A 328 13.77 -5.45 9.96
N ASP A 329 15.01 -5.54 10.42
CA ASP A 329 15.33 -5.69 11.84
C ASP A 329 16.68 -5.06 12.18
N ILE A 330 16.96 -4.94 13.48
CA ILE A 330 18.25 -4.49 14.00
C ILE A 330 18.85 -5.50 14.97
N TRP A 331 20.16 -5.64 14.90
CA TRP A 331 20.91 -6.59 15.72
C TRP A 331 22.10 -5.92 16.40
N GLY A 332 22.60 -6.54 17.43
CA GLY A 332 23.83 -6.14 18.11
C GLY A 332 23.69 -6.14 19.61
N ASP A 333 24.82 -5.86 20.25
CA ASP A 333 24.90 -5.81 21.71
C ASP A 333 23.95 -4.75 22.31
N THR A 334 23.82 -3.61 21.66
CA THR A 334 22.93 -2.53 22.04
C THR A 334 21.48 -2.98 22.19
N VAL A 335 20.99 -3.82 21.25
CA VAL A 335 19.64 -4.39 21.30
C VAL A 335 19.49 -5.30 22.52
N ASN A 336 20.48 -6.15 22.75
CA ASN A 336 20.47 -7.07 23.89
C ASN A 336 20.49 -6.32 25.24
N VAL A 337 21.30 -5.28 25.35
CA VAL A 337 21.36 -4.43 26.57
C VAL A 337 20.03 -3.73 26.79
N ALA A 338 19.44 -3.10 25.76
CA ALA A 338 18.14 -2.44 25.87
C ALA A 338 17.04 -3.39 26.35
N SER A 339 16.98 -4.60 25.79
CA SER A 339 16.05 -5.67 26.23
C SER A 339 16.30 -6.09 27.69
N ARG A 340 17.57 -6.15 28.15
CA ARG A 340 17.89 -6.45 29.55
C ARG A 340 17.52 -5.32 30.50
N LEU A 341 17.71 -4.07 30.08
CA LEU A 341 17.26 -2.93 30.83
C LEU A 341 15.74 -2.93 31.02
N GLU A 342 14.98 -3.32 29.99
CA GLU A 342 13.54 -3.48 30.06
C GLU A 342 13.17 -4.62 31.03
N SER A 343 13.69 -5.84 30.82
CA SER A 343 13.30 -7.03 31.61
C SER A 343 13.69 -6.96 33.09
N THR A 344 14.71 -6.17 33.41
CA THR A 344 15.09 -5.86 34.80
C THR A 344 14.41 -4.62 35.33
N SER A 345 13.63 -3.87 34.53
CA SER A 345 12.92 -2.67 34.97
C SER A 345 11.75 -3.00 35.91
N GLU A 346 11.29 -2.00 36.62
CA GLU A 346 10.13 -2.11 37.49
C GLU A 346 8.87 -1.59 36.79
N PRO A 347 7.67 -2.06 37.18
CA PRO A 347 6.43 -1.48 36.67
C PRO A 347 6.39 0.05 36.83
N HIS A 348 5.93 0.73 35.78
CA HIS A 348 5.86 2.21 35.70
C HIS A 348 7.21 2.93 35.67
N HIS A 349 8.33 2.23 35.47
CA HIS A 349 9.66 2.84 35.39
C HIS A 349 10.25 2.75 33.97
N ILE A 350 11.06 3.73 33.64
CA ILE A 350 11.86 3.80 32.42
C ILE A 350 13.31 3.63 32.82
N ASN A 351 13.91 2.50 32.51
CA ASN A 351 15.25 2.12 32.91
C ASN A 351 16.27 2.44 31.81
N LEU A 352 17.35 3.09 32.16
CA LEU A 352 18.41 3.52 31.24
C LEU A 352 19.77 2.95 31.66
N SER A 353 20.68 2.82 30.69
CA SER A 353 22.11 2.71 31.01
C SER A 353 22.65 4.05 31.55
N ALA A 354 23.60 3.99 32.51
CA ALA A 354 24.16 5.16 33.17
C ALA A 354 24.73 6.20 32.18
N PRO A 355 25.47 5.85 31.10
CA PRO A 355 25.95 6.85 30.13
C PRO A 355 24.82 7.62 29.43
N LEU A 356 23.73 6.95 29.11
CA LEU A 356 22.58 7.63 28.51
C LEU A 356 21.86 8.53 29.51
N ALA A 357 21.76 8.09 30.77
CA ALA A 357 21.20 8.91 31.86
C ALA A 357 22.01 10.18 32.11
N GLU A 358 23.33 10.09 32.06
CA GLU A 358 24.24 11.25 32.19
C GLU A 358 23.97 12.27 31.07
N PHE A 359 23.88 11.82 29.80
CA PHE A 359 23.53 12.70 28.68
C PHE A 359 22.17 13.37 28.86
N LEU A 360 21.18 12.66 29.39
CA LEU A 360 19.81 13.12 29.53
C LEU A 360 19.60 14.02 30.78
N SER A 361 20.51 13.97 31.74
CA SER A 361 20.38 14.65 33.04
C SER A 361 20.15 16.19 32.98
N PRO A 362 20.63 16.94 31.97
CA PRO A 362 20.27 18.37 31.83
C PRO A 362 18.78 18.61 31.49
N TYR A 363 18.10 17.64 30.94
CA TYR A 363 16.74 17.77 30.37
C TYR A 363 15.69 16.98 31.16
N PHE A 364 16.11 15.89 31.80
CA PHE A 364 15.23 14.99 32.53
C PHE A 364 15.68 14.88 34.00
N VAL A 365 14.73 14.59 34.85
CA VAL A 365 14.98 14.15 36.22
C VAL A 365 15.30 12.66 36.14
N THR A 366 16.48 12.30 36.60
CA THR A 366 16.94 10.91 36.65
C THR A 366 17.27 10.52 38.09
N SER A 367 17.03 9.27 38.45
CA SER A 367 17.38 8.69 39.73
C SER A 367 18.28 7.46 39.54
N GLU A 368 19.30 7.32 40.39
CA GLU A 368 20.19 6.17 40.34
C GLU A 368 19.46 4.93 40.84
N ARG A 369 19.60 3.84 40.10
CA ARG A 369 19.12 2.52 40.52
C ARG A 369 20.23 1.64 41.09
N GLY A 370 21.46 2.00 40.79
CA GLY A 370 22.64 1.25 41.18
C GLY A 370 23.03 0.18 40.13
N LYS A 371 23.90 -0.75 40.55
CA LYS A 371 24.38 -1.86 39.71
C LYS A 371 23.42 -3.02 39.78
N VAL A 372 22.95 -3.46 38.60
CA VAL A 372 22.03 -4.59 38.48
C VAL A 372 22.72 -5.70 37.68
N PRO A 373 22.71 -6.96 38.13
CA PRO A 373 23.32 -8.07 37.42
C PRO A 373 22.55 -8.33 36.10
N VAL A 374 23.28 -8.31 34.99
CA VAL A 374 22.75 -8.57 33.65
C VAL A 374 23.41 -9.84 33.10
N LYS A 375 22.62 -10.83 32.73
CA LYS A 375 23.12 -12.12 32.20
C LYS A 375 24.04 -11.88 31.00
N GLY A 376 25.29 -12.34 31.12
CA GLY A 376 26.32 -12.22 30.09
C GLY A 376 27.04 -10.87 30.02
N LYS A 377 26.77 -9.94 30.94
CA LYS A 377 27.37 -8.60 31.00
C LYS A 377 27.94 -8.22 32.37
N GLY A 378 27.69 -9.04 33.41
CA GLY A 378 28.02 -8.65 34.77
C GLY A 378 27.09 -7.55 35.30
N ASP A 379 27.62 -6.77 36.23
CA ASP A 379 26.87 -5.69 36.86
C ASP A 379 26.86 -4.41 35.97
N VAL A 380 25.67 -4.02 35.54
CA VAL A 380 25.45 -2.82 34.72
C VAL A 380 24.87 -1.70 35.60
N ALA A 381 25.49 -0.53 35.59
CA ALA A 381 24.96 0.66 36.26
C ALA A 381 23.73 1.18 35.53
N MET A 382 22.62 1.33 36.21
CA MET A 382 21.32 1.73 35.70
C MET A 382 20.76 2.94 36.41
N CYS A 383 19.94 3.71 35.70
CA CYS A 383 19.21 4.85 36.20
C CYS A 383 17.77 4.82 35.72
N PHE A 384 16.86 5.42 36.45
CA PHE A 384 15.49 5.67 35.95
C PHE A 384 15.36 7.09 35.39
N VAL A 385 14.47 7.26 34.40
CA VAL A 385 13.93 8.55 33.99
C VAL A 385 12.57 8.73 34.64
N ASP A 386 12.45 9.73 35.50
CA ASP A 386 11.24 9.96 36.28
C ASP A 386 10.31 10.98 35.60
N ALA A 387 10.88 12.05 35.04
CA ALA A 387 10.14 13.17 34.50
C ALA A 387 11.03 14.09 33.62
N LEU A 388 10.40 14.96 32.83
CA LEU A 388 11.07 16.15 32.31
C LEU A 388 11.41 17.11 33.47
N ARG A 389 12.53 17.84 33.39
CA ARG A 389 12.79 18.91 34.35
C ARG A 389 11.70 19.98 34.31
N PRO A 390 11.41 20.67 35.42
CA PRO A 390 10.33 21.66 35.51
C PRO A 390 10.38 22.73 34.42
N GLU A 391 11.58 23.23 34.10
CA GLU A 391 11.82 24.24 33.06
C GLU A 391 11.44 23.78 31.63
N TYR A 392 11.47 22.49 31.41
CA TYR A 392 11.14 21.85 30.11
C TYR A 392 9.71 21.29 30.05
N SER A 393 8.91 21.49 31.08
CA SER A 393 7.55 20.94 31.13
C SER A 393 6.48 22.00 31.33
N ILE A 394 5.28 21.73 30.77
CA ILE A 394 4.12 22.61 30.95
C ILE A 394 3.69 22.59 32.40
N GLY A 395 3.70 23.80 33.02
CA GLY A 395 3.34 23.98 34.42
C GLY A 395 4.30 23.31 35.41
N GLY A 396 5.52 23.01 35.01
CA GLY A 396 6.54 22.38 35.86
C GLY A 396 6.22 20.94 36.30
N ARG A 397 5.25 20.29 35.68
CA ARG A 397 4.74 18.97 36.12
C ARG A 397 5.54 17.77 35.62
N GLY A 398 6.56 17.97 34.79
CA GLY A 398 7.46 16.91 34.31
C GLY A 398 6.88 15.94 33.27
N ARG A 399 5.62 16.09 32.85
CA ARG A 399 4.93 15.10 32.02
C ARG A 399 4.75 15.49 30.56
N VAL A 400 4.55 16.76 30.28
CA VAL A 400 4.27 17.28 28.94
C VAL A 400 5.32 18.32 28.59
N PRO A 401 6.08 18.13 27.49
CA PRO A 401 7.11 19.08 27.09
C PRO A 401 6.50 20.43 26.72
N ASN A 402 7.21 21.50 27.06
CA ASN A 402 6.87 22.86 26.69
C ASN A 402 7.68 23.32 25.45
N LYS A 403 7.53 24.58 25.07
CA LYS A 403 8.24 25.16 23.92
C LYS A 403 9.75 25.16 24.09
N ALA A 404 10.25 25.35 25.34
CA ALA A 404 11.69 25.36 25.64
C ALA A 404 12.31 23.98 25.29
N PHE A 405 11.69 22.88 25.67
CA PHE A 405 12.17 21.54 25.32
C PHE A 405 12.28 21.30 23.80
N TYR A 406 11.27 21.73 23.03
CA TYR A 406 11.34 21.62 21.59
C TYR A 406 12.35 22.53 20.92
N ASN A 407 12.65 23.68 21.55
CA ASN A 407 13.73 24.54 21.08
C ASN A 407 15.09 23.89 21.30
N GLU A 408 15.32 23.21 22.45
CA GLU A 408 16.55 22.43 22.68
C GLU A 408 16.74 21.32 21.62
N ILE A 409 15.66 20.54 21.34
CA ILE A 409 15.70 19.54 20.26
C ILE A 409 16.14 20.17 18.95
N ARG A 410 15.61 21.35 18.62
CA ARG A 410 15.93 22.03 17.36
C ARG A 410 17.38 22.56 17.37
N SER A 411 17.80 23.20 18.45
CA SER A 411 19.16 23.72 18.61
C SER A 411 20.20 22.61 18.46
N LEU A 412 19.98 21.45 19.09
CA LEU A 412 20.88 20.29 18.95
C LEU A 412 20.97 19.81 17.51
N ASP A 413 19.84 19.75 16.80
CA ASP A 413 19.80 19.27 15.41
C ASP A 413 20.45 20.27 14.43
N GLU A 414 20.36 21.59 14.69
CA GLU A 414 20.96 22.67 13.89
C GLU A 414 22.48 22.76 14.06
N GLN A 415 23.01 22.54 15.25
CA GLN A 415 24.45 22.57 15.52
C GLN A 415 25.26 21.59 14.68
N ARG A 416 24.68 20.44 14.30
CA ARG A 416 25.33 19.47 13.42
C ARG A 416 25.34 19.90 11.95
N SER A 417 24.33 20.66 11.52
CA SER A 417 24.25 21.13 10.12
C SER A 417 25.36 22.14 9.80
N SER A 418 25.83 22.89 10.81
CA SER A 418 26.94 23.84 10.66
C SER A 418 28.31 23.14 10.66
N VAL A 419 28.50 22.09 11.47
CA VAL A 419 29.77 21.34 11.52
C VAL A 419 29.97 20.46 10.26
N ALA A 420 28.89 19.90 9.72
CA ALA A 420 28.94 19.10 8.49
C ALA A 420 29.15 19.93 7.20
N ALA A 421 28.99 21.26 7.28
CA ALA A 421 29.25 22.19 6.18
C ALA A 421 30.70 22.73 6.16
N GLU A 422 31.47 22.47 7.21
CA GLU A 422 32.88 22.93 7.36
C GLU A 422 33.92 21.84 7.08
N ASP A 423 33.52 20.59 6.84
CA ASP A 423 34.41 19.50 6.43
C ASP A 423 34.30 19.31 4.89
N PRO A 424 35.34 19.68 4.10
CA PRO A 424 35.32 19.63 2.62
C PRO A 424 35.45 18.21 2.05
#